data_f02a10b37962820d03cb2e10f6b276cd
#
_entry.id   f02a10b37962820d03cb2e10f6b276cd
#
_cell.length_a   1.000
_cell.length_b   1.000
_cell.length_c   1.000
_cell.angle_alpha   90.00
_cell.angle_beta   90.00
_cell.angle_gamma   90.00
#
_symmetry.space_group_name_H-M   'P 1'
#
loop_
_entity.id
_entity.type
_entity.pdbx_description
1 polymer ?
#
loop_
_entity_poly.entity_id
_entity_poly.type
_entity_poly.pdbx_seq_one_letter_code
_entity_poly.pdbx_strand_id
1 'polypeptide(L)'
;QPDTDFLIVPSVSSERRRYVPIGFATSETVASNAVQIVPNATLYHFGVLTSNVHMAWMRAVCGRLKSDYRYSKEIVYNNFPWPAPTDEQRAKIEQTAQAILDARTLYPDCSLAEMYGDKMYLFPELLKAHQQNDKAVMQAYGFWGKLNTESACVAELMKMYQKLTEENT
;
A
#
# COMPACT_ATOMS: atom_id res chain seq x y z
N GLN A 1 13.71 -16.78 4.22
CA GLN A 1 12.43 -16.41 4.84
C GLN A 1 12.69 -15.70 6.18
N PRO A 2 12.03 -14.55 6.46
CA PRO A 2 12.26 -13.81 7.70
C PRO A 2 11.81 -14.58 8.95
N ASP A 3 12.48 -14.31 10.07
CA ASP A 3 12.12 -14.91 11.37
C ASP A 3 10.99 -14.16 12.08
N THR A 4 10.61 -13.00 11.59
CA THR A 4 9.54 -12.15 12.13
C THR A 4 8.41 -12.02 11.12
N ASP A 5 7.30 -11.42 11.54
CA ASP A 5 6.17 -11.13 10.64
C ASP A 5 6.62 -10.26 9.48
N PHE A 6 6.06 -10.51 8.31
CA PHE A 6 6.41 -9.79 7.10
C PHE A 6 5.17 -9.55 6.23
N LEU A 7 5.26 -8.53 5.37
CA LEU A 7 4.21 -8.25 4.39
C LEU A 7 4.45 -9.05 3.12
N ILE A 8 3.38 -9.55 2.56
CA ILE A 8 3.36 -10.19 1.25
C ILE A 8 2.66 -9.25 0.28
N VAL A 9 3.36 -8.87 -0.79
CA VAL A 9 2.84 -8.02 -1.85
C VAL A 9 2.80 -8.85 -3.13
N PRO A 10 1.62 -9.05 -3.74
CA PRO A 10 1.54 -9.77 -5.02
C PRO A 10 2.40 -9.11 -6.09
N SER A 11 3.18 -9.91 -6.82
CA SER A 11 4.06 -9.39 -7.87
C SER A 11 3.28 -8.86 -9.08
N VAL A 12 2.09 -9.38 -9.33
CA VAL A 12 1.23 -8.95 -10.42
C VAL A 12 -0.15 -8.64 -9.87
N SER A 13 -0.73 -7.52 -10.30
CA SER A 13 -2.08 -7.13 -9.90
C SER A 13 -2.83 -6.53 -11.09
N SER A 14 -4.11 -6.87 -11.20
CA SER A 14 -4.99 -6.36 -12.25
C SER A 14 -5.13 -4.85 -12.14
N GLU A 15 -5.15 -4.16 -13.29
CA GLU A 15 -5.40 -2.72 -13.35
C GLU A 15 -6.80 -2.34 -12.86
N ARG A 16 -7.72 -3.31 -12.76
CA ARG A 16 -9.08 -3.10 -12.25
C ARG A 16 -9.13 -2.99 -10.74
N ARG A 17 -8.07 -3.41 -10.04
CA ARG A 17 -8.01 -3.31 -8.58
C ARG A 17 -7.63 -1.91 -8.16
N ARG A 18 -8.47 -1.33 -7.31
CA ARG A 18 -8.17 -0.03 -6.71
C ARG A 18 -7.00 -0.14 -5.72
N TYR A 19 -6.95 -1.26 -5.00
CA TYR A 19 -5.88 -1.55 -4.03
C TYR A 19 -5.30 -2.94 -4.33
N VAL A 20 -3.98 -3.04 -4.23
CA VAL A 20 -3.30 -4.35 -4.29
C VAL A 20 -3.57 -5.06 -2.97
N PRO A 21 -3.98 -6.34 -2.99
CA PRO A 21 -4.30 -7.07 -1.76
C PRO A 21 -3.03 -7.50 -1.02
N ILE A 22 -2.49 -6.59 -0.21
CA ILE A 22 -1.32 -6.81 0.63
C ILE A 22 -1.76 -7.47 1.94
N GLY A 23 -0.99 -8.40 2.45
CA GLY A 23 -1.31 -9.07 3.71
C GLY A 23 -0.09 -9.36 4.56
N PHE A 24 -0.33 -9.59 5.86
CA PHE A 24 0.71 -10.07 6.77
C PHE A 24 0.85 -11.59 6.68
N ALA A 25 2.06 -12.06 6.85
CA ALA A 25 2.36 -13.48 6.99
C ALA A 25 3.38 -13.66 8.12
N THR A 26 3.35 -14.83 8.74
CA THR A 26 4.30 -15.17 9.81
C THR A 26 5.47 -15.95 9.24
N SER A 27 6.48 -16.16 10.08
CA SER A 27 7.67 -16.97 9.74
C SER A 27 7.31 -18.43 9.37
N GLU A 28 6.14 -18.88 9.76
CA GLU A 28 5.65 -20.23 9.40
C GLU A 28 5.07 -20.31 7.99
N THR A 29 4.81 -19.16 7.38
CA THR A 29 4.23 -19.08 6.03
C THR A 29 5.34 -19.14 4.98
N VAL A 30 5.19 -20.03 4.01
CA VAL A 30 6.12 -20.12 2.88
C VAL A 30 5.60 -19.26 1.74
N ALA A 31 6.34 -18.20 1.42
CA ALA A 31 5.98 -17.30 0.32
C ALA A 31 6.31 -17.94 -1.02
N SER A 32 5.41 -17.80 -1.99
CA SER A 32 5.64 -18.25 -3.37
C SER A 32 6.51 -17.24 -4.12
N ASN A 33 7.02 -17.67 -5.29
CA ASN A 33 7.80 -16.79 -6.17
C ASN A 33 6.96 -15.67 -6.82
N ALA A 34 5.64 -15.73 -6.69
CA ALA A 34 4.73 -14.75 -7.29
C ALA A 34 4.45 -13.58 -6.36
N VAL A 35 5.19 -13.45 -5.26
CA VAL A 35 4.99 -12.36 -4.29
C VAL A 35 6.32 -11.69 -3.95
N GLN A 36 6.23 -10.45 -3.50
CA GLN A 36 7.36 -9.71 -2.91
C GLN A 36 7.20 -9.71 -1.39
N ILE A 37 8.30 -9.78 -0.68
CA ILE A 37 8.31 -9.83 0.79
C ILE A 37 8.89 -8.54 1.35
N VAL A 38 8.20 -7.95 2.32
CA VAL A 38 8.70 -6.81 3.10
C VAL A 38 8.94 -7.32 4.53
N PRO A 39 10.20 -7.59 4.91
CA PRO A 39 10.50 -8.14 6.24
C PRO A 39 10.39 -7.09 7.34
N ASN A 40 10.16 -7.54 8.56
CA ASN A 40 10.08 -6.69 9.75
C ASN A 40 9.02 -5.60 9.63
N ALA A 41 7.92 -5.88 8.93
CA ALA A 41 6.88 -4.90 8.67
C ALA A 41 5.97 -4.71 9.89
N THR A 42 5.56 -3.47 10.10
CA THR A 42 4.64 -3.07 11.15
C THR A 42 3.29 -2.64 10.55
N LEU A 43 2.32 -2.35 11.41
CA LEU A 43 1.04 -1.76 10.98
C LEU A 43 1.25 -0.47 10.21
N TYR A 44 2.23 0.35 10.59
CA TYR A 44 2.57 1.57 9.87
C TYR A 44 2.97 1.28 8.44
N HIS A 45 3.88 0.33 8.24
CA HIS A 45 4.31 -0.09 6.90
C HIS A 45 3.11 -0.58 6.08
N PHE A 46 2.26 -1.42 6.66
CA PHE A 46 1.08 -1.92 6.00
C PHE A 46 0.14 -0.78 5.60
N GLY A 47 -0.12 0.16 6.52
CA GLY A 47 -1.01 1.29 6.26
C GLY A 47 -0.52 2.15 5.10
N VAL A 48 0.76 2.49 5.06
CA VAL A 48 1.33 3.32 3.99
C VAL A 48 1.33 2.56 2.67
N LEU A 49 1.78 1.30 2.66
CA LEU A 49 1.91 0.51 1.42
C LEU A 49 0.56 0.17 0.80
N THR A 50 -0.51 0.03 1.59
CA THR A 50 -1.84 -0.24 1.07
C THR A 50 -2.63 1.01 0.73
N SER A 51 -2.07 2.21 0.97
CA SER A 51 -2.76 3.49 0.74
C SER A 51 -2.84 3.85 -0.74
N ASN A 52 -3.77 4.76 -1.04
CA ASN A 52 -3.91 5.34 -2.38
C ASN A 52 -2.62 6.03 -2.85
N VAL A 53 -1.82 6.58 -1.93
CA VAL A 53 -0.56 7.26 -2.27
C VAL A 53 0.43 6.24 -2.84
N HIS A 54 0.62 5.11 -2.17
CA HIS A 54 1.50 4.06 -2.70
C HIS A 54 0.95 3.44 -3.98
N MET A 55 -0.37 3.29 -4.08
CA MET A 55 -1.00 2.78 -5.32
C MET A 55 -0.73 3.72 -6.50
N ALA A 56 -0.83 5.03 -6.28
CA ALA A 56 -0.53 6.02 -7.31
C ALA A 56 0.94 5.93 -7.75
N TRP A 57 1.87 5.82 -6.80
CA TRP A 57 3.28 5.63 -7.07
C TRP A 57 3.54 4.36 -7.88
N MET A 58 2.96 3.25 -7.44
CA MET A 58 3.08 1.96 -8.11
C MET A 58 2.62 2.05 -9.57
N ARG A 59 1.45 2.64 -9.82
CA ARG A 59 0.91 2.76 -11.19
C ARG A 59 1.81 3.59 -12.09
N ALA A 60 2.50 4.57 -11.51
CA ALA A 60 3.38 5.47 -12.28
C ALA A 60 4.72 4.82 -12.63
N VAL A 61 5.30 4.00 -11.73
CA VAL A 61 6.68 3.54 -11.85
C VAL A 61 6.83 2.05 -12.14
N CYS A 62 5.80 1.23 -11.88
CA CYS A 62 5.91 -0.21 -12.09
C CYS A 62 5.88 -0.59 -13.57
N GLY A 63 6.44 -1.78 -13.87
CA GLY A 63 6.28 -2.38 -15.19
C GLY A 63 4.88 -2.94 -15.40
N ARG A 64 4.55 -3.25 -16.63
CA ARG A 64 3.26 -3.83 -17.01
C ARG A 64 3.46 -5.21 -17.63
N LEU A 65 2.55 -6.11 -17.33
CA LEU A 65 2.44 -7.40 -18.00
C LEU A 65 1.04 -7.45 -18.63
N LYS A 66 0.95 -7.21 -19.93
CA LYS A 66 -0.29 -6.91 -20.63
C LYS A 66 -0.95 -5.69 -19.99
N SER A 67 -2.18 -5.83 -19.46
CA SER A 67 -2.89 -4.75 -18.75
C SER A 67 -2.59 -4.72 -17.25
N ASP A 68 -1.90 -5.73 -16.72
CA ASP A 68 -1.68 -5.85 -15.28
C ASP A 68 -0.42 -5.11 -14.83
N TYR A 69 -0.46 -4.60 -13.60
CA TYR A 69 0.69 -3.98 -12.96
C TYR A 69 1.63 -5.05 -12.42
N ARG A 70 2.92 -4.87 -12.69
CA ARG A 70 3.96 -5.77 -12.18
C ARG A 70 4.75 -5.07 -11.09
N TYR A 71 4.49 -5.43 -9.84
CA TYR A 71 5.17 -4.86 -8.68
C TYR A 71 6.59 -5.41 -8.59
N SER A 72 7.57 -4.52 -8.57
CA SER A 72 8.98 -4.87 -8.38
C SER A 72 9.49 -4.18 -7.13
N LYS A 73 10.09 -4.93 -6.23
CA LYS A 73 10.65 -4.38 -4.99
C LYS A 73 11.74 -3.36 -5.29
N GLU A 74 12.60 -3.63 -6.27
CA GLU A 74 13.70 -2.73 -6.63
C GLU A 74 13.20 -1.38 -7.18
N ILE A 75 12.16 -1.39 -7.97
CA ILE A 75 11.66 -0.18 -8.63
C ILE A 75 10.58 0.51 -7.80
N VAL A 76 9.60 -0.25 -7.29
CA VAL A 76 8.43 0.33 -6.62
C VAL A 76 8.71 0.60 -5.15
N TYR A 77 9.12 -0.41 -4.40
CA TYR A 77 9.28 -0.30 -2.94
C TYR A 77 10.55 0.47 -2.56
N ASN A 78 11.70 0.10 -3.12
CA ASN A 78 12.99 0.67 -2.71
C ASN A 78 13.13 2.15 -3.08
N ASN A 79 12.40 2.61 -4.10
CA ASN A 79 12.44 4.01 -4.54
C ASN A 79 11.29 4.84 -3.98
N PHE A 80 10.37 4.22 -3.25
CA PHE A 80 9.21 4.92 -2.72
C PHE A 80 9.61 5.96 -1.68
N PRO A 81 9.20 7.23 -1.87
CA PRO A 81 9.49 8.28 -0.87
C PRO A 81 8.48 8.19 0.27
N TRP A 82 8.94 7.69 1.42
CA TRP A 82 8.12 7.53 2.60
C TRP A 82 7.76 8.90 3.22
N PRO A 83 6.61 9.02 3.90
CA PRO A 83 6.29 10.25 4.60
C PRO A 83 7.18 10.42 5.83
N ALA A 84 7.25 11.64 6.35
CA ALA A 84 7.92 11.95 7.62
C ALA A 84 6.85 12.30 8.66
N PRO A 85 6.12 11.32 9.21
CA PRO A 85 4.97 11.59 10.06
C PRO A 85 5.39 12.05 11.44
N THR A 86 4.53 12.85 12.07
CA THR A 86 4.61 13.08 13.52
C THR A 86 4.21 11.79 14.24
N ASP A 87 4.48 11.71 15.54
CA ASP A 87 4.09 10.56 16.35
C ASP A 87 2.58 10.35 16.32
N GLU A 88 1.80 11.43 16.34
CA GLU A 88 0.33 11.36 16.23
C GLU A 88 -0.13 10.84 14.88
N GLN A 89 0.49 11.30 13.79
CA GLN A 89 0.18 10.84 12.44
C GLN A 89 0.51 9.37 12.26
N ARG A 90 1.66 8.94 12.78
CA ARG A 90 2.07 7.54 12.74
C ARG A 90 1.08 6.65 13.50
N ALA A 91 0.69 7.06 14.70
CA ALA A 91 -0.29 6.33 15.51
C ALA A 91 -1.65 6.24 14.79
N LYS A 92 -2.05 7.32 14.12
CA LYS A 92 -3.30 7.33 13.34
C LYS A 92 -3.25 6.33 12.18
N ILE A 93 -2.13 6.28 11.46
CA ILE A 93 -1.96 5.31 10.37
C ILE A 93 -1.99 3.87 10.90
N GLU A 94 -1.36 3.62 12.04
CA GLU A 94 -1.41 2.29 12.67
C GLU A 94 -2.85 1.91 13.02
N GLN A 95 -3.63 2.86 13.53
CA GLN A 95 -5.04 2.65 13.86
C GLN A 95 -5.89 2.35 12.62
N THR A 96 -5.71 3.12 11.55
CA THR A 96 -6.47 2.91 10.30
C THR A 96 -6.03 1.64 9.59
N ALA A 97 -4.76 1.26 9.69
CA ALA A 97 -4.25 0.00 9.17
C ALA A 97 -4.90 -1.18 9.89
N GLN A 98 -4.99 -1.13 11.22
CA GLN A 98 -5.65 -2.18 12.00
C GLN A 98 -7.13 -2.28 11.62
N ALA A 99 -7.79 -1.16 11.37
CA ALA A 99 -9.20 -1.15 10.96
C ALA A 99 -9.41 -1.88 9.62
N ILE A 100 -8.45 -1.80 8.69
CA ILE A 100 -8.51 -2.57 7.44
C ILE A 100 -8.46 -4.07 7.73
N LEU A 101 -7.53 -4.50 8.57
CA LEU A 101 -7.40 -5.91 8.93
C LEU A 101 -8.66 -6.42 9.64
N ASP A 102 -9.22 -5.61 10.54
CA ASP A 102 -10.47 -5.94 11.24
C ASP A 102 -11.64 -6.07 10.26
N ALA A 103 -11.73 -5.15 9.29
CA ALA A 103 -12.79 -5.20 8.27
C ALA A 103 -12.71 -6.47 7.42
N ARG A 104 -11.50 -6.95 7.11
CA ARG A 104 -11.32 -8.21 6.39
C ARG A 104 -11.90 -9.42 7.14
N THR A 105 -11.87 -9.39 8.47
CA THR A 105 -12.38 -10.49 9.29
C THR A 105 -13.90 -10.59 9.27
N LEU A 106 -14.61 -9.55 8.81
CA LEU A 106 -16.06 -9.57 8.66
C LEU A 106 -16.52 -10.47 7.50
N TYR A 107 -15.60 -10.86 6.62
CA TYR A 107 -15.90 -11.64 5.42
C TYR A 107 -15.06 -12.93 5.40
N PRO A 108 -15.24 -13.84 6.40
CA PRO A 108 -14.35 -15.00 6.53
C PRO A 108 -14.47 -16.02 5.40
N ASP A 109 -15.59 -16.01 4.66
CA ASP A 109 -15.82 -16.92 3.55
C ASP A 109 -15.31 -16.37 2.20
N CYS A 110 -14.74 -15.17 2.20
CA CYS A 110 -14.25 -14.51 1.00
C CYS A 110 -12.73 -14.46 1.01
N SER A 111 -12.11 -14.71 -0.15
CA SER A 111 -10.67 -14.55 -0.32
C SER A 111 -10.32 -13.06 -0.47
N LEU A 112 -9.03 -12.73 -0.30
CA LEU A 112 -8.57 -11.37 -0.59
C LEU A 112 -8.81 -11.01 -2.06
N ALA A 113 -8.64 -11.96 -2.97
CA ALA A 113 -8.89 -11.73 -4.40
C ALA A 113 -10.34 -11.30 -4.65
N GLU A 114 -11.29 -11.91 -3.94
CA GLU A 114 -12.71 -11.53 -4.05
C GLU A 114 -12.99 -10.15 -3.46
N MET A 115 -12.44 -9.86 -2.28
CA MET A 115 -12.64 -8.58 -1.61
C MET A 115 -12.03 -7.41 -2.38
N TYR A 116 -10.91 -7.63 -3.07
CA TYR A 116 -10.18 -6.57 -3.77
C TYR A 116 -10.37 -6.57 -5.28
N GLY A 117 -11.39 -7.26 -5.77
CA GLY A 117 -11.76 -7.23 -7.19
C GLY A 117 -12.49 -5.93 -7.57
N ASP A 118 -13.05 -5.93 -8.78
CA ASP A 118 -13.81 -4.79 -9.30
C ASP A 118 -15.14 -4.57 -8.59
N LYS A 119 -15.57 -5.52 -7.75
CA LYS A 119 -16.81 -5.42 -6.96
C LYS A 119 -16.54 -5.09 -5.49
N MET A 120 -15.49 -4.33 -5.21
CA MET A 120 -15.14 -3.95 -3.84
C MET A 120 -16.27 -3.20 -3.12
N TYR A 121 -17.17 -2.56 -3.87
CA TYR A 121 -18.34 -1.89 -3.31
C TYR A 121 -19.30 -2.84 -2.57
N LEU A 122 -19.18 -4.16 -2.79
CA LEU A 122 -19.95 -5.15 -2.04
C LEU A 122 -19.40 -5.40 -0.63
N PHE A 123 -18.24 -4.81 -0.31
CA PHE A 123 -17.59 -4.91 0.99
C PHE A 123 -17.44 -3.51 1.59
N PRO A 124 -18.55 -2.85 1.96
CA PRO A 124 -18.54 -1.43 2.33
C PRO A 124 -17.68 -1.10 3.56
N GLU A 125 -17.60 -1.98 4.53
CA GLU A 125 -16.77 -1.76 5.72
C GLU A 125 -15.29 -1.75 5.36
N LEU A 126 -14.89 -2.65 4.44
CA LEU A 126 -13.52 -2.72 3.97
C LEU A 126 -13.17 -1.48 3.14
N LEU A 127 -14.05 -1.07 2.23
CA LEU A 127 -13.84 0.12 1.41
C LEU A 127 -13.72 1.37 2.28
N LYS A 128 -14.59 1.51 3.28
CA LYS A 128 -14.55 2.64 4.21
C LYS A 128 -13.25 2.66 5.00
N ALA A 129 -12.79 1.50 5.47
CA ALA A 129 -11.54 1.40 6.21
C ALA A 129 -10.35 1.85 5.35
N HIS A 130 -10.31 1.46 4.08
CA HIS A 130 -9.28 1.92 3.14
C HIS A 130 -9.34 3.42 2.92
N GLN A 131 -10.53 3.99 2.76
CA GLN A 131 -10.70 5.42 2.55
C GLN A 131 -10.20 6.23 3.77
N GLN A 132 -10.48 5.76 4.98
CA GLN A 132 -9.98 6.40 6.20
C GLN A 132 -8.46 6.30 6.31
N ASN A 133 -7.89 5.17 5.92
CA ASN A 133 -6.44 4.98 5.87
C ASN A 133 -5.79 5.90 4.82
N ASP A 134 -6.40 6.03 3.65
CA ASP A 134 -5.93 6.94 2.61
C ASP A 134 -5.83 8.37 3.14
N LYS A 135 -6.86 8.83 3.85
CA LYS A 135 -6.86 10.15 4.46
C LYS A 135 -5.72 10.32 5.46
N ALA A 136 -5.52 9.34 6.35
CA ALA A 136 -4.47 9.40 7.35
C ALA A 136 -3.07 9.47 6.71
N VAL A 137 -2.83 8.69 5.66
CA VAL A 137 -1.56 8.69 4.94
C VAL A 137 -1.36 10.01 4.19
N MET A 138 -2.39 10.50 3.51
CA MET A 138 -2.31 11.80 2.82
C MET A 138 -2.04 12.94 3.78
N GLN A 139 -2.62 12.91 4.98
CA GLN A 139 -2.33 13.90 6.02
C GLN A 139 -0.86 13.84 6.45
N ALA A 140 -0.29 12.65 6.57
CA ALA A 140 1.12 12.48 6.92
C ALA A 140 2.07 13.05 5.85
N TYR A 141 1.67 13.03 4.58
CA TYR A 141 2.41 13.65 3.50
C TYR A 141 2.16 15.16 3.37
N GLY A 142 1.11 15.68 4.00
CA GLY A 142 0.66 17.05 3.80
C GLY A 142 -0.14 17.24 2.50
N PHE A 143 -0.67 16.16 1.93
CA PHE A 143 -1.39 16.18 0.66
C PHE A 143 -2.90 16.37 0.83
N TRP A 144 -3.45 16.05 1.99
CA TRP A 144 -4.89 16.10 2.22
C TRP A 144 -5.44 17.52 2.06
N GLY A 145 -6.48 17.65 1.23
CA GLY A 145 -7.09 18.94 0.96
C GLY A 145 -6.34 19.81 -0.03
N LYS A 146 -5.14 19.39 -0.47
CA LYS A 146 -4.29 20.14 -1.42
C LYS A 146 -4.17 19.45 -2.77
N LEU A 147 -4.11 18.12 -2.78
CA LEU A 147 -3.95 17.34 -4.01
C LEU A 147 -5.20 16.51 -4.22
N ASN A 148 -5.90 16.75 -5.33
CA ASN A 148 -7.20 16.15 -5.61
C ASN A 148 -7.16 15.05 -6.68
N THR A 149 -6.00 14.83 -7.32
CA THR A 149 -5.86 13.84 -8.38
C THR A 149 -4.67 12.93 -8.12
N GLU A 150 -4.72 11.74 -8.70
CA GLU A 150 -3.61 10.79 -8.65
C GLU A 150 -2.36 11.40 -9.30
N SER A 151 -2.53 12.08 -10.43
CA SER A 151 -1.42 12.73 -11.14
C SER A 151 -0.71 13.77 -10.29
N ALA A 152 -1.47 14.56 -9.51
CA ALA A 152 -0.90 15.57 -8.62
C ALA A 152 -0.09 14.91 -7.50
N CYS A 153 -0.59 13.81 -6.93
CA CYS A 153 0.14 13.03 -5.93
C CYS A 153 1.45 12.48 -6.50
N VAL A 154 1.41 11.90 -7.68
CA VAL A 154 2.61 11.36 -8.35
C VAL A 154 3.64 12.45 -8.58
N ALA A 155 3.21 13.64 -9.03
CA ALA A 155 4.12 14.76 -9.26
C ALA A 155 4.87 15.17 -7.98
N GLU A 156 4.16 15.24 -6.84
CA GLU A 156 4.79 15.55 -5.56
C GLU A 156 5.72 14.43 -5.07
N LEU A 157 5.32 13.18 -5.24
CA LEU A 157 6.15 12.03 -4.89
C LEU A 157 7.44 12.01 -5.72
N MET A 158 7.36 12.34 -7.01
CA MET A 158 8.55 12.43 -7.87
C MET A 158 9.51 13.53 -7.42
N LYS A 159 8.98 14.67 -6.97
CA LYS A 159 9.81 15.74 -6.39
C LYS A 159 10.53 15.25 -5.12
N MET A 160 9.83 14.53 -4.25
CA MET A 160 10.41 13.94 -3.05
C MET A 160 11.51 12.94 -3.39
N TYR A 161 11.26 12.08 -4.37
CA TYR A 161 12.24 11.11 -4.86
C TYR A 161 13.50 11.80 -5.41
N GLN A 162 13.34 12.82 -6.24
CA GLN A 162 14.45 13.58 -6.78
C GLN A 162 15.28 14.22 -5.67
N LYS A 163 14.64 14.80 -4.69
CA LYS A 163 15.33 15.41 -3.54
C LYS A 163 16.14 14.38 -2.76
N LEU A 164 15.58 13.20 -2.52
CA LEU A 164 16.28 12.13 -1.83
C LEU A 164 17.49 11.62 -2.60
N THR A 165 17.40 11.52 -3.92
CA THR A 165 18.51 11.08 -4.76
C THR A 165 19.62 12.14 -4.83
N GLU A 166 19.27 13.41 -4.84
CA GLU A 166 20.24 14.51 -4.81
C GLU A 166 21.00 14.56 -3.47
N GLU A 167 20.32 14.29 -2.35
CA GLU A 167 20.95 14.27 -1.03
C GLU A 167 21.93 13.10 -0.87
N ASN A 168 21.76 12.03 -1.65
CA ASN A 168 22.59 10.83 -1.58
C ASN A 168 23.76 10.82 -2.61
N THR A 169 23.91 11.88 -3.37
CA THR A 169 25.04 12.08 -4.30
C THR A 169 26.07 13.12 -3.77
#